data_76f9ae96cc5ff5365c88091a3906d344
#
_entry.id   76f9ae96cc5ff5365c88091a3906d344
#
_cell.length_a   1.000
_cell.length_b   1.000
_cell.length_c   1.000
_cell.angle_alpha   90.00
_cell.angle_beta   90.00
_cell.angle_gamma   90.00
#
_symmetry.space_group_name_H-M   'P 1'
#
loop_
_entity.id
_entity.type
_entity.pdbx_description
1 polymer ?
#
loop_
_entity_poly.entity_id
_entity_poly.type
_entity_poly.pdbx_seq_one_letter_code
_entity_poly.pdbx_strand_id
1 'polypeptide(L)'
;MMHEMTATLSDGPKTAVSPSFGLRLATLSPLETLAQSVSTIAPSTSPTLTVPLVFALAGDGTCLAYALALGLIVLVGLCVARFARESASPGSLYEYTRGSLPPVLAALTAWALFFAYAMTASSVIGGFLNYAYVFLGGLGPRVPAALLACAVAAVATWVAYRDVKISARLMLWIETISVVLIACVVGLTLVRHGLHLDRAQFDLRHISLGRLRLGGMLAIFSFVGFESATTLGAEAREPLRTIPRAVIGSALLAGAFFLVCSYGEVLGFRGAPTSLATSTAPMRYLAARAGISFAGVIIDAGVLVSMFAATLGCVIAASRVLLLMAHNGLAHGRLQQTHHHNQTPGLASIVAGLAALLPALGLVVRGVGGADIYGWMGTLAVFGFLTAYVLTAAALAAHLRRRGRLGSGTAVLTVSAVVAMMVALAANIYPVPEAPYRYFPYIYLAYLAGAALLCRRGLAKFARV
;
A
#
# COMPACT_ATOMS: atom_id res chain seq x y z
N MET A 1 -37.24 50.63 28.30
CA MET A 1 -36.63 50.99 27.02
C MET A 1 -35.47 50.07 26.83
N MET A 2 -35.76 48.88 26.23
CA MET A 2 -34.78 47.79 26.00
C MET A 2 -34.23 47.97 24.58
N HIS A 3 -32.89 48.01 24.49
CA HIS A 3 -32.20 48.02 23.21
C HIS A 3 -31.75 46.60 22.93
N GLU A 4 -32.38 45.95 21.96
CA GLU A 4 -31.94 44.69 21.36
C GLU A 4 -30.68 44.96 20.55
N MET A 5 -29.57 44.32 20.96
CA MET A 5 -28.36 44.22 20.16
C MET A 5 -28.41 42.88 19.39
N THR A 6 -28.86 42.93 18.15
CA THR A 6 -28.76 41.84 17.17
C THR A 6 -27.30 41.64 16.77
N ALA A 7 -26.67 40.61 17.29
CA ALA A 7 -25.37 40.14 16.82
C ALA A 7 -25.56 39.38 15.50
N THR A 8 -25.10 39.99 14.42
CA THR A 8 -24.96 39.30 13.11
C THR A 8 -23.81 38.30 13.19
N LEU A 9 -24.17 37.03 13.29
CA LEU A 9 -23.22 35.92 13.12
C LEU A 9 -22.79 35.87 11.64
N SER A 10 -21.51 36.12 11.39
CA SER A 10 -20.88 35.93 10.08
C SER A 10 -20.86 34.46 9.74
N ASP A 11 -21.60 34.05 8.73
CA ASP A 11 -21.51 32.72 8.10
C ASP A 11 -20.15 32.58 7.39
N GLY A 12 -19.13 32.17 8.11
CA GLY A 12 -17.92 31.59 7.55
C GLY A 12 -18.25 30.24 6.91
N PRO A 13 -17.50 29.77 5.89
CA PRO A 13 -17.79 28.51 5.24
C PRO A 13 -17.73 27.38 6.27
N LYS A 14 -18.88 26.75 6.55
CA LYS A 14 -18.99 25.56 7.41
C LYS A 14 -18.14 24.46 6.77
N THR A 15 -16.95 24.25 7.32
CA THR A 15 -16.16 23.04 7.05
C THR A 15 -17.01 21.86 7.48
N ALA A 16 -17.45 21.07 6.52
CA ALA A 16 -18.20 19.84 6.78
C ALA A 16 -17.30 18.86 7.57
N VAL A 17 -17.41 18.91 8.90
CA VAL A 17 -16.76 17.96 9.79
C VAL A 17 -17.42 16.61 9.50
N SER A 18 -16.66 15.69 8.92
CA SER A 18 -17.13 14.31 8.71
C SER A 18 -17.49 13.67 10.05
N PRO A 19 -18.57 12.85 10.12
CA PRO A 19 -18.95 12.18 11.37
C PRO A 19 -17.76 11.40 11.93
N SER A 20 -17.58 11.44 13.25
CA SER A 20 -16.42 10.83 13.94
C SER A 20 -16.41 9.30 13.88
N PHE A 21 -17.54 8.67 13.58
CA PHE A 21 -17.73 7.20 13.62
C PHE A 21 -17.20 6.54 14.90
N GLY A 22 -17.11 7.30 16.02
CA GLY A 22 -16.54 6.85 17.29
C GLY A 22 -15.00 6.80 17.31
N LEU A 23 -14.33 7.36 16.29
CA LEU A 23 -12.87 7.50 16.24
C LEU A 23 -12.42 8.78 16.94
N ARG A 24 -11.16 8.84 17.37
CA ARG A 24 -10.55 10.03 17.98
C ARG A 24 -10.40 11.14 16.96
N LEU A 25 -10.94 12.34 17.27
CA LEU A 25 -10.90 13.46 16.35
C LEU A 25 -9.61 14.28 16.51
N ALA A 26 -9.00 14.67 15.38
CA ALA A 26 -7.91 15.66 15.28
C ALA A 26 -6.74 15.43 16.26
N THR A 27 -6.39 14.20 16.54
CA THR A 27 -5.32 13.83 17.49
C THR A 27 -3.96 13.66 16.82
N LEU A 28 -3.93 13.35 15.51
CA LEU A 28 -2.71 13.03 14.78
C LEU A 28 -2.08 14.29 14.16
N SER A 29 -0.79 14.47 14.40
CA SER A 29 0.03 15.50 13.77
C SER A 29 0.27 15.22 12.29
N PRO A 30 0.75 16.21 11.49
CA PRO A 30 1.14 15.98 10.11
C PRO A 30 2.19 14.88 9.93
N LEU A 31 3.14 14.76 10.87
CA LEU A 31 4.17 13.73 10.85
C LEU A 31 3.58 12.34 11.10
N GLU A 32 2.66 12.20 12.05
CA GLU A 32 1.98 10.93 12.32
C GLU A 32 1.06 10.52 11.17
N THR A 33 0.46 11.48 10.47
CA THR A 33 -0.33 11.22 9.26
C THR A 33 0.56 10.76 8.09
N LEU A 34 1.73 11.38 7.90
CA LEU A 34 2.73 10.90 6.93
C LEU A 34 3.25 9.52 7.31
N ALA A 35 3.46 9.27 8.61
CA ALA A 35 3.91 7.99 9.13
C ALA A 35 3.02 6.84 8.70
N GLN A 36 1.71 7.02 8.64
CA GLN A 36 0.78 6.00 8.16
C GLN A 36 1.12 5.58 6.72
N SER A 37 1.30 6.53 5.80
CA SER A 37 1.65 6.20 4.42
C SER A 37 3.05 5.58 4.33
N VAL A 38 4.03 6.12 5.02
CA VAL A 38 5.40 5.58 5.02
C VAL A 38 5.44 4.17 5.62
N SER A 39 4.76 3.93 6.74
CA SER A 39 4.70 2.61 7.36
C SER A 39 3.99 1.58 6.47
N THR A 40 2.96 1.99 5.73
CA THR A 40 2.22 1.08 4.83
C THR A 40 3.00 0.79 3.55
N ILE A 41 3.72 1.76 2.98
CA ILE A 41 4.66 1.56 1.86
C ILE A 41 5.82 0.67 2.29
N ALA A 42 6.32 0.85 3.52
CA ALA A 42 7.51 0.18 4.06
C ALA A 42 8.71 0.27 3.08
N PRO A 43 9.27 1.48 2.85
CA PRO A 43 10.25 1.72 1.78
C PRO A 43 11.47 0.82 1.84
N SER A 44 11.90 0.39 3.02
CA SER A 44 13.05 -0.52 3.18
C SER A 44 12.78 -1.93 2.63
N THR A 45 11.51 -2.35 2.50
CA THR A 45 11.15 -3.67 2.00
C THR A 45 11.34 -3.81 0.49
N SER A 46 11.20 -2.71 -0.26
CA SER A 46 11.35 -2.76 -1.73
C SER A 46 12.76 -3.15 -2.17
N PRO A 47 13.84 -2.47 -1.75
CA PRO A 47 15.20 -2.89 -2.10
C PRO A 47 15.57 -4.26 -1.54
N THR A 48 14.99 -4.65 -0.43
CA THR A 48 15.39 -5.90 0.23
C THR A 48 14.67 -7.12 -0.29
N LEU A 49 13.44 -6.98 -0.83
CA LEU A 49 12.65 -8.12 -1.28
C LEU A 49 11.94 -7.89 -2.62
N THR A 50 11.36 -6.70 -2.87
CA THR A 50 10.60 -6.48 -4.10
C THR A 50 11.51 -6.31 -5.32
N VAL A 51 12.62 -5.57 -5.22
CA VAL A 51 13.56 -5.37 -6.34
C VAL A 51 14.12 -6.69 -6.86
N PRO A 52 14.58 -7.66 -6.03
CA PRO A 52 14.96 -8.99 -6.49
C PRO A 52 13.87 -9.72 -7.28
N LEU A 53 12.62 -9.66 -6.78
CA LEU A 53 11.48 -10.28 -7.46
C LEU A 53 11.11 -9.58 -8.78
N VAL A 54 11.18 -8.24 -8.82
CA VAL A 54 11.01 -7.49 -10.07
C VAL A 54 12.12 -7.84 -11.05
N PHE A 55 13.37 -7.98 -10.60
CA PHE A 55 14.49 -8.39 -11.43
C PHE A 55 14.31 -9.82 -11.97
N ALA A 56 13.79 -10.74 -11.17
CA ALA A 56 13.46 -12.10 -11.65
C ALA A 56 12.49 -12.07 -12.83
N LEU A 57 11.55 -11.13 -12.83
CA LEU A 57 10.54 -10.97 -13.88
C LEU A 57 11.00 -10.08 -15.04
N ALA A 58 11.56 -8.90 -14.75
CA ALA A 58 11.89 -7.87 -15.73
C ALA A 58 13.35 -7.89 -16.21
N GLY A 59 14.25 -8.56 -15.48
CA GLY A 59 15.69 -8.54 -15.76
C GLY A 59 16.27 -7.12 -15.71
N ASP A 60 17.06 -6.76 -16.71
CA ASP A 60 17.66 -5.41 -16.81
C ASP A 60 16.62 -4.27 -16.91
N GLY A 61 15.36 -4.57 -17.27
CA GLY A 61 14.25 -3.63 -17.27
C GLY A 61 13.73 -3.23 -15.88
N THR A 62 14.35 -3.67 -14.78
CA THR A 62 13.88 -3.41 -13.42
C THR A 62 13.75 -1.93 -13.10
N CYS A 63 14.77 -1.12 -13.38
CA CYS A 63 14.74 0.33 -13.18
C CYS A 63 13.61 0.99 -13.99
N LEU A 64 13.42 0.56 -15.24
CA LEU A 64 12.34 1.05 -16.10
C LEU A 64 10.95 0.65 -15.57
N ALA A 65 10.81 -0.57 -15.01
CA ALA A 65 9.56 -1.00 -14.35
C ALA A 65 9.20 -0.07 -13.19
N TYR A 66 10.16 0.31 -12.35
CA TYR A 66 9.95 1.28 -11.26
C TYR A 66 9.66 2.69 -11.77
N ALA A 67 10.30 3.15 -12.85
CA ALA A 67 10.01 4.45 -13.46
C ALA A 67 8.57 4.52 -13.99
N LEU A 68 8.10 3.47 -14.68
CA LEU A 68 6.73 3.37 -15.15
C LEU A 68 5.74 3.30 -13.98
N ALA A 69 6.04 2.50 -12.95
CA ALA A 69 5.20 2.40 -11.75
C ALA A 69 5.08 3.76 -11.04
N LEU A 70 6.18 4.50 -10.87
CA LEU A 70 6.17 5.84 -10.29
C LEU A 70 5.28 6.79 -11.11
N GLY A 71 5.41 6.80 -12.43
CA GLY A 71 4.57 7.62 -13.32
C GLY A 71 3.08 7.33 -13.12
N LEU A 72 2.71 6.04 -13.07
CA LEU A 72 1.33 5.59 -12.83
C LEU A 72 0.82 6.05 -11.45
N ILE A 73 1.62 5.85 -10.41
CA ILE A 73 1.26 6.21 -9.02
C ILE A 73 1.13 7.72 -8.84
N VAL A 74 1.97 8.52 -9.49
CA VAL A 74 1.86 9.99 -9.45
C VAL A 74 0.55 10.46 -10.08
N LEU A 75 0.14 9.89 -11.23
CA LEU A 75 -1.15 10.23 -11.85
C LEU A 75 -2.32 9.98 -10.90
N VAL A 76 -2.36 8.81 -10.26
CA VAL A 76 -3.38 8.47 -9.27
C VAL A 76 -3.26 9.34 -8.02
N GLY A 77 -2.05 9.53 -7.51
CA GLY A 77 -1.77 10.36 -6.34
C GLY A 77 -2.29 11.79 -6.49
N LEU A 78 -2.16 12.38 -7.68
CA LEU A 78 -2.72 13.70 -7.99
C LEU A 78 -4.26 13.68 -7.97
N CYS A 79 -4.91 12.61 -8.43
CA CYS A 79 -6.36 12.46 -8.33
C CYS A 79 -6.80 12.33 -6.87
N VAL A 80 -6.16 11.47 -6.09
CA VAL A 80 -6.43 11.26 -4.66
C VAL A 80 -6.21 12.55 -3.87
N ALA A 81 -5.11 13.26 -4.11
CA ALA A 81 -4.80 14.52 -3.43
C ALA A 81 -5.83 15.62 -3.72
N ARG A 82 -6.41 15.64 -4.92
CA ARG A 82 -7.49 16.58 -5.24
C ARG A 82 -8.75 16.29 -4.45
N PHE A 83 -9.16 15.03 -4.32
CA PHE A 83 -10.26 14.65 -3.45
C PHE A 83 -9.99 14.98 -1.98
N ALA A 84 -8.80 14.64 -1.49
CA ALA A 84 -8.42 14.86 -0.10
C ALA A 84 -8.40 16.34 0.30
N ARG A 85 -8.36 17.27 -0.63
CA ARG A 85 -8.53 18.71 -0.37
C ARG A 85 -9.98 19.12 -0.14
N GLU A 86 -10.95 18.31 -0.56
CA GLU A 86 -12.38 18.61 -0.46
C GLU A 86 -13.10 17.73 0.57
N SER A 87 -12.51 16.60 0.97
CA SER A 87 -13.14 15.61 1.87
C SER A 87 -12.13 15.00 2.82
N ALA A 88 -12.50 14.94 4.09
CA ALA A 88 -11.75 14.31 5.17
C ALA A 88 -12.63 13.23 5.82
N SER A 89 -12.55 12.00 5.32
CA SER A 89 -13.31 10.87 5.85
C SER A 89 -12.38 9.67 6.08
N PRO A 90 -12.61 8.85 7.13
CA PRO A 90 -11.80 7.65 7.38
C PRO A 90 -12.04 6.53 6.35
N GLY A 91 -12.99 6.72 5.42
CA GLY A 91 -13.30 5.76 4.35
C GLY A 91 -12.34 5.71 3.19
N SER A 92 -11.26 6.52 3.21
CA SER A 92 -10.28 6.53 2.13
C SER A 92 -10.92 6.72 0.76
N LEU A 93 -10.39 6.05 -0.25
CA LEU A 93 -10.86 6.11 -1.65
C LEU A 93 -12.33 5.67 -1.80
N TYR A 94 -12.83 4.81 -0.92
CA TYR A 94 -14.23 4.40 -0.93
C TYR A 94 -15.19 5.59 -0.75
N GLU A 95 -14.91 6.49 0.19
CA GLU A 95 -15.78 7.63 0.44
C GLU A 95 -15.78 8.62 -0.73
N TYR A 96 -14.64 8.78 -1.41
CA TYR A 96 -14.55 9.60 -2.63
C TYR A 96 -15.42 9.05 -3.75
N THR A 97 -15.47 7.72 -3.90
CA THR A 97 -16.31 7.08 -4.94
C THR A 97 -17.78 7.08 -4.56
N ARG A 98 -18.11 6.92 -3.27
CA ARG A 98 -19.48 6.91 -2.76
C ARG A 98 -20.26 8.20 -3.11
N GLY A 99 -19.64 9.34 -2.91
CA GLY A 99 -20.26 10.64 -3.21
C GLY A 99 -20.37 10.97 -4.70
N SER A 100 -19.73 10.18 -5.59
CA SER A 100 -19.51 10.58 -6.98
C SER A 100 -19.93 9.55 -8.04
N LEU A 101 -19.96 8.26 -7.69
CA LEU A 101 -20.30 7.15 -8.59
C LEU A 101 -21.60 6.45 -8.18
N PRO A 102 -22.19 5.64 -9.10
CA PRO A 102 -23.30 4.76 -8.74
C PRO A 102 -22.97 3.84 -7.57
N PRO A 103 -23.98 3.47 -6.74
CA PRO A 103 -23.78 2.67 -5.53
C PRO A 103 -22.99 1.36 -5.74
N VAL A 104 -23.21 0.69 -6.86
CA VAL A 104 -22.50 -0.56 -7.21
C VAL A 104 -21.00 -0.34 -7.38
N LEU A 105 -20.59 0.74 -8.05
CA LEU A 105 -19.17 1.06 -8.26
C LEU A 105 -18.50 1.53 -6.96
N ALA A 106 -19.22 2.25 -6.12
CA ALA A 106 -18.73 2.60 -4.79
C ALA A 106 -18.53 1.36 -3.90
N ALA A 107 -19.49 0.43 -3.90
CA ALA A 107 -19.34 -0.84 -3.21
C ALA A 107 -18.17 -1.67 -3.75
N LEU A 108 -17.99 -1.69 -5.08
CA LEU A 108 -16.84 -2.34 -5.72
C LEU A 108 -15.51 -1.74 -5.22
N THR A 109 -15.41 -0.41 -5.11
CA THR A 109 -14.21 0.25 -4.56
C THR A 109 -13.94 -0.19 -3.13
N ALA A 110 -14.96 -0.26 -2.28
CA ALA A 110 -14.80 -0.66 -0.87
C ALA A 110 -14.27 -2.10 -0.74
N TRP A 111 -14.86 -3.05 -1.46
CA TRP A 111 -14.43 -4.44 -1.45
C TRP A 111 -13.05 -4.62 -2.08
N ALA A 112 -12.75 -3.91 -3.17
CA ALA A 112 -11.45 -3.91 -3.80
C ALA A 112 -10.35 -3.39 -2.84
N LEU A 113 -10.61 -2.32 -2.09
CA LEU A 113 -9.68 -1.79 -1.09
C LEU A 113 -9.49 -2.74 0.09
N PHE A 114 -10.57 -3.33 0.62
CA PHE A 114 -10.46 -4.31 1.69
C PHE A 114 -9.61 -5.50 1.27
N PHE A 115 -9.87 -6.06 0.08
CA PHE A 115 -9.05 -7.13 -0.50
C PHE A 115 -7.60 -6.71 -0.63
N ALA A 116 -7.35 -5.53 -1.19
CA ALA A 116 -6.02 -5.01 -1.44
C ALA A 116 -5.21 -4.90 -0.15
N TYR A 117 -5.75 -4.28 0.90
CA TYR A 117 -5.06 -4.18 2.19
C TYR A 117 -4.87 -5.53 2.87
N ALA A 118 -5.87 -6.44 2.80
CA ALA A 118 -5.75 -7.77 3.37
C ALA A 118 -4.66 -8.60 2.66
N MET A 119 -4.61 -8.57 1.32
CA MET A 119 -3.59 -9.27 0.54
C MET A 119 -2.20 -8.64 0.71
N THR A 120 -2.10 -7.31 0.86
CA THR A 120 -0.84 -6.65 1.20
C THR A 120 -0.33 -7.10 2.56
N ALA A 121 -1.18 -7.12 3.58
CA ALA A 121 -0.77 -7.62 4.90
C ALA A 121 -0.34 -9.09 4.83
N SER A 122 -1.06 -9.93 4.07
CA SER A 122 -0.70 -11.33 3.83
C SER A 122 0.66 -11.46 3.12
N SER A 123 0.93 -10.62 2.12
CA SER A 123 2.22 -10.52 1.44
C SER A 123 3.34 -10.17 2.40
N VAL A 124 3.16 -9.13 3.19
CA VAL A 124 4.17 -8.65 4.14
C VAL A 124 4.44 -9.65 5.26
N ILE A 125 3.44 -10.46 5.69
CA ILE A 125 3.66 -11.61 6.57
C ILE A 125 4.64 -12.60 5.92
N GLY A 126 4.48 -12.89 4.62
CA GLY A 126 5.44 -13.71 3.86
C GLY A 126 6.85 -13.12 3.86
N GLY A 127 6.97 -11.81 3.60
CA GLY A 127 8.24 -11.10 3.68
C GLY A 127 8.89 -11.16 5.07
N PHE A 128 8.09 -10.99 6.12
CA PHE A 128 8.54 -11.15 7.51
C PHE A 128 9.12 -12.54 7.76
N LEU A 129 8.46 -13.59 7.26
CA LEU A 129 8.97 -14.96 7.39
C LEU A 129 10.33 -15.12 6.69
N ASN A 130 10.48 -14.57 5.48
CA ASN A 130 11.76 -14.61 4.75
C ASN A 130 12.88 -13.99 5.57
N TYR A 131 12.69 -12.77 6.07
CA TYR A 131 13.72 -12.06 6.84
C TYR A 131 13.92 -12.60 8.24
N ALA A 132 12.88 -13.14 8.87
CA ALA A 132 13.03 -13.85 10.15
C ALA A 132 13.98 -15.04 10.00
N TYR A 133 13.87 -15.82 8.94
CA TYR A 133 14.80 -16.92 8.67
C TYR A 133 16.19 -16.47 8.27
N VAL A 134 16.33 -15.39 7.51
CA VAL A 134 17.65 -14.77 7.24
C VAL A 134 18.31 -14.32 8.53
N PHE A 135 17.54 -13.75 9.47
CA PHE A 135 18.07 -13.27 10.75
C PHE A 135 18.38 -14.38 11.73
N LEU A 136 17.50 -15.38 11.83
CA LEU A 136 17.68 -16.55 12.70
C LEU A 136 18.82 -17.48 12.24
N GLY A 137 19.22 -17.40 10.95
CA GLY A 137 20.31 -18.22 10.41
C GLY A 137 20.10 -19.72 10.65
N GLY A 138 21.07 -20.40 11.24
CA GLY A 138 21.03 -21.83 11.50
C GLY A 138 19.94 -22.26 12.52
N LEU A 139 19.33 -21.35 13.26
CA LEU A 139 18.20 -21.63 14.16
C LEU A 139 16.85 -21.64 13.43
N GLY A 140 16.80 -21.09 12.19
CA GLY A 140 15.57 -20.93 11.42
C GLY A 140 14.72 -22.19 11.28
N PRO A 141 15.30 -23.36 10.91
CA PRO A 141 14.53 -24.60 10.75
C PRO A 141 13.81 -25.10 12.01
N ARG A 142 14.23 -24.65 13.18
CA ARG A 142 13.64 -25.05 14.47
C ARG A 142 12.39 -24.28 14.84
N VAL A 143 12.14 -23.13 14.20
CA VAL A 143 10.96 -22.31 14.45
C VAL A 143 9.96 -22.50 13.30
N PRO A 144 8.76 -23.09 13.54
CA PRO A 144 7.78 -23.31 12.49
C PRO A 144 7.30 -21.99 11.85
N ALA A 145 7.30 -21.90 10.52
CA ALA A 145 6.83 -20.72 9.78
C ALA A 145 5.38 -20.34 10.13
N ALA A 146 4.52 -21.35 10.34
CA ALA A 146 3.14 -21.11 10.76
C ALA A 146 3.05 -20.40 12.11
N LEU A 147 3.93 -20.75 13.07
CA LEU A 147 3.97 -20.09 14.37
C LEU A 147 4.37 -18.61 14.23
N LEU A 148 5.42 -18.32 13.44
CA LEU A 148 5.86 -16.95 13.19
C LEU A 148 4.78 -16.14 12.46
N ALA A 149 4.11 -16.72 11.44
CA ALA A 149 2.99 -16.07 10.73
C ALA A 149 1.85 -15.74 11.68
N CYS A 150 1.43 -16.69 12.52
CA CYS A 150 0.40 -16.48 13.53
C CYS A 150 0.83 -15.42 14.56
N ALA A 151 2.07 -15.45 15.02
CA ALA A 151 2.58 -14.50 16.01
C ALA A 151 2.57 -13.06 15.48
N VAL A 152 3.15 -12.82 14.28
CA VAL A 152 3.19 -11.46 13.70
C VAL A 152 1.79 -10.93 13.41
N ALA A 153 0.89 -11.76 12.85
CA ALA A 153 -0.48 -11.35 12.57
C ALA A 153 -1.28 -11.09 13.85
N ALA A 154 -1.15 -11.96 14.88
CA ALA A 154 -1.82 -11.79 16.16
C ALA A 154 -1.37 -10.53 16.89
N VAL A 155 -0.04 -10.26 16.95
CA VAL A 155 0.49 -9.06 17.58
C VAL A 155 0.06 -7.81 16.84
N ALA A 156 0.14 -7.79 15.50
CA ALA A 156 -0.31 -6.65 14.70
C ALA A 156 -1.81 -6.39 14.89
N THR A 157 -2.64 -7.44 14.89
CA THR A 157 -4.08 -7.34 15.12
C THR A 157 -4.39 -6.86 16.54
N TRP A 158 -3.67 -7.36 17.54
CA TRP A 158 -3.85 -6.94 18.93
C TRP A 158 -3.49 -5.46 19.13
N VAL A 159 -2.38 -5.00 18.50
CA VAL A 159 -1.99 -3.59 18.52
C VAL A 159 -3.05 -2.73 17.84
N ALA A 160 -3.54 -3.12 16.67
CA ALA A 160 -4.62 -2.42 15.95
C ALA A 160 -5.91 -2.36 16.79
N TYR A 161 -6.26 -3.43 17.52
CA TYR A 161 -7.41 -3.51 18.41
C TYR A 161 -7.25 -2.58 19.63
N ARG A 162 -6.08 -2.55 20.25
CA ARG A 162 -5.81 -1.80 21.49
C ARG A 162 -5.51 -0.32 21.25
N ASP A 163 -5.25 0.09 20.02
CA ASP A 163 -4.71 1.42 19.70
C ASP A 163 -3.47 1.75 20.57
N VAL A 164 -2.67 0.73 20.81
CA VAL A 164 -1.38 0.95 21.44
C VAL A 164 -0.61 1.83 20.48
N LYS A 165 -0.38 3.07 20.85
CA LYS A 165 0.55 3.99 20.19
C LYS A 165 1.97 3.45 20.39
N ILE A 166 2.23 2.27 19.82
CA ILE A 166 3.62 1.85 19.55
C ILE A 166 4.10 2.97 18.67
N SER A 167 4.89 3.81 19.27
CA SER A 167 5.15 5.17 18.84
C SER A 167 5.33 5.19 17.33
N ALA A 168 4.37 5.73 16.60
CA ALA A 168 4.49 5.96 15.16
C ALA A 168 5.83 6.65 14.84
N ARG A 169 6.34 7.44 15.78
CA ARG A 169 7.67 8.04 15.75
C ARG A 169 8.78 6.99 15.80
N LEU A 170 8.69 5.98 16.67
CA LEU A 170 9.71 4.92 16.75
C LEU A 170 9.78 4.14 15.44
N MET A 171 8.64 3.76 14.87
CA MET A 171 8.58 3.08 13.58
C MET A 171 9.16 3.93 12.45
N LEU A 172 8.84 5.23 12.42
CA LEU A 172 9.43 6.17 11.46
C LEU A 172 10.95 6.30 11.64
N TRP A 173 11.46 6.35 12.86
CA TRP A 173 12.90 6.42 13.11
C TRP A 173 13.61 5.16 12.63
N ILE A 174 13.07 3.97 12.93
CA ILE A 174 13.64 2.70 12.47
C ILE A 174 13.61 2.63 10.95
N GLU A 175 12.49 2.98 10.32
CA GLU A 175 12.37 3.03 8.86
C GLU A 175 13.35 4.04 8.24
N THR A 176 13.48 5.23 8.84
CA THR A 176 14.43 6.25 8.38
C THR A 176 15.87 5.75 8.46
N ILE A 177 16.25 5.10 9.56
CA ILE A 177 17.59 4.51 9.71
C ILE A 177 17.83 3.45 8.64
N SER A 178 16.88 2.55 8.42
CA SER A 178 16.96 1.50 7.39
C SER A 178 17.10 2.09 5.99
N VAL A 179 16.28 3.08 5.64
CA VAL A 179 16.33 3.79 4.35
C VAL A 179 17.67 4.49 4.14
N VAL A 180 18.19 5.19 5.17
CA VAL A 180 19.50 5.86 5.10
C VAL A 180 20.63 4.85 4.92
N LEU A 181 20.62 3.74 5.67
CA LEU A 181 21.64 2.70 5.52
C LEU A 181 21.60 2.05 4.13
N ILE A 182 20.39 1.74 3.62
CA ILE A 182 20.22 1.22 2.26
C ILE A 182 20.74 2.24 1.23
N ALA A 183 20.39 3.52 1.37
CA ALA A 183 20.88 4.58 0.49
C ALA A 183 22.42 4.69 0.53
N CYS A 184 23.03 4.54 1.70
CA CYS A 184 24.49 4.49 1.85
C CYS A 184 25.11 3.28 1.14
N VAL A 185 24.54 2.08 1.33
CA VAL A 185 25.02 0.86 0.67
C VAL A 185 24.94 0.98 -0.85
N VAL A 186 23.79 1.45 -1.35
CA VAL A 186 23.58 1.67 -2.79
C VAL A 186 24.50 2.77 -3.32
N GLY A 187 24.62 3.89 -2.60
CA GLY A 187 25.52 4.99 -2.96
C GLY A 187 26.99 4.55 -3.07
N LEU A 188 27.47 3.78 -2.07
CA LEU A 188 28.82 3.19 -2.13
C LEU A 188 28.98 2.20 -3.28
N THR A 189 27.95 1.43 -3.59
CA THR A 189 27.94 0.53 -4.75
C THR A 189 28.11 1.32 -6.05
N LEU A 190 27.37 2.42 -6.22
CA LEU A 190 27.46 3.30 -7.39
C LEU A 190 28.84 3.94 -7.53
N VAL A 191 29.40 4.46 -6.43
CA VAL A 191 30.74 5.09 -6.43
C VAL A 191 31.81 4.07 -6.80
N ARG A 192 31.76 2.86 -6.26
CA ARG A 192 32.73 1.78 -6.56
C ARG A 192 32.68 1.31 -8.01
N HIS A 193 31.53 1.42 -8.67
CA HIS A 193 31.39 1.16 -10.11
C HIS A 193 31.76 2.38 -10.98
N GLY A 194 32.34 3.43 -10.38
CA GLY A 194 32.86 4.60 -11.08
C GLY A 194 31.80 5.54 -11.63
N LEU A 195 30.55 5.49 -11.12
CA LEU A 195 29.40 6.30 -11.56
C LEU A 195 29.10 6.19 -13.08
N HIS A 196 29.58 5.12 -13.73
CA HIS A 196 29.30 4.88 -15.15
C HIS A 196 27.86 4.39 -15.32
N LEU A 197 27.19 4.97 -16.34
CA LEU A 197 25.82 4.55 -16.66
C LEU A 197 25.82 3.12 -17.22
N ASP A 198 25.11 2.23 -16.55
CA ASP A 198 24.86 0.87 -17.03
C ASP A 198 23.82 0.91 -18.16
N ARG A 199 24.33 1.02 -19.40
CA ARG A 199 23.49 1.16 -20.60
C ARG A 199 22.55 -0.02 -20.80
N ALA A 200 22.89 -1.21 -20.32
CA ALA A 200 22.04 -2.40 -20.47
C ALA A 200 20.68 -2.22 -19.79
N GLN A 201 20.61 -1.47 -18.68
CA GLN A 201 19.36 -1.19 -17.98
C GLN A 201 18.41 -0.24 -18.74
N PHE A 202 18.91 0.46 -19.77
CA PHE A 202 18.14 1.41 -20.58
C PHE A 202 18.04 1.00 -22.05
N ASP A 203 18.64 -0.13 -22.44
CA ASP A 203 18.56 -0.62 -23.82
C ASP A 203 17.25 -1.37 -24.07
N LEU A 204 16.27 -0.62 -24.58
CA LEU A 204 14.94 -1.13 -24.89
C LEU A 204 14.95 -2.26 -25.92
N ARG A 205 16.03 -2.45 -26.71
CA ARG A 205 16.12 -3.54 -27.69
C ARG A 205 16.25 -4.90 -27.03
N HIS A 206 16.82 -4.96 -25.83
CA HIS A 206 17.05 -6.17 -25.07
C HIS A 206 15.99 -6.39 -23.96
N ILE A 207 15.15 -5.38 -23.68
CA ILE A 207 14.09 -5.48 -22.67
C ILE A 207 12.81 -6.01 -23.27
N SER A 208 12.40 -7.22 -22.89
CA SER A 208 11.15 -7.81 -23.31
C SER A 208 9.95 -7.11 -22.68
N LEU A 209 9.04 -6.57 -23.51
CA LEU A 209 7.79 -5.98 -23.04
C LEU A 209 6.94 -6.95 -22.21
N GLY A 210 6.96 -8.26 -22.58
CA GLY A 210 6.27 -9.32 -21.85
C GLY A 210 6.80 -9.51 -20.44
N ARG A 211 8.11 -9.40 -20.26
CA ARG A 211 8.77 -9.47 -18.94
C ARG A 211 8.60 -8.15 -18.15
N LEU A 212 8.73 -7.02 -18.81
CA LEU A 212 8.59 -5.70 -18.18
C LEU A 212 7.21 -5.51 -17.56
N ARG A 213 6.13 -5.96 -18.21
CA ARG A 213 4.76 -5.86 -17.68
C ARG A 213 4.57 -6.61 -16.36
N LEU A 214 5.12 -7.83 -16.23
CA LEU A 214 5.01 -8.64 -15.02
C LEU A 214 5.83 -8.01 -13.88
N GLY A 215 7.07 -7.57 -14.17
CA GLY A 215 7.88 -6.82 -13.21
C GLY A 215 7.22 -5.51 -12.81
N GLY A 216 6.54 -4.83 -13.75
CA GLY A 216 5.82 -3.59 -13.51
C GLY A 216 4.71 -3.72 -12.46
N MET A 217 4.01 -4.88 -12.40
CA MET A 217 3.01 -5.12 -11.34
C MET A 217 3.62 -5.16 -9.95
N LEU A 218 4.73 -5.90 -9.79
CA LEU A 218 5.44 -5.93 -8.51
C LEU A 218 6.09 -4.56 -8.20
N ALA A 219 6.56 -3.82 -9.22
CA ALA A 219 7.03 -2.46 -9.03
C ALA A 219 5.90 -1.54 -8.53
N ILE A 220 4.68 -1.65 -9.06
CA ILE A 220 3.50 -0.94 -8.56
C ILE A 220 3.21 -1.35 -7.11
N PHE A 221 3.35 -2.64 -6.77
CA PHE A 221 3.18 -3.13 -5.40
C PHE A 221 4.07 -2.40 -4.39
N SER A 222 5.30 -2.05 -4.77
CA SER A 222 6.21 -1.28 -3.91
C SER A 222 5.66 0.07 -3.45
N PHE A 223 4.74 0.65 -4.18
CA PHE A 223 4.13 1.95 -3.86
C PHE A 223 2.82 1.85 -3.08
N VAL A 224 2.24 0.65 -2.99
CA VAL A 224 0.97 0.43 -2.33
C VAL A 224 1.01 0.96 -0.90
N GLY A 225 -0.05 1.67 -0.51
CA GLY A 225 -0.12 2.31 0.80
C GLY A 225 0.19 3.80 0.81
N PHE A 226 0.68 4.39 -0.30
CA PHE A 226 0.90 5.84 -0.39
C PHE A 226 -0.38 6.64 -0.08
N GLU A 227 -1.55 6.09 -0.39
CA GLU A 227 -2.87 6.67 -0.14
C GLU A 227 -3.39 6.39 1.27
N SER A 228 -2.74 5.52 2.06
CA SER A 228 -3.29 5.05 3.35
C SER A 228 -3.49 6.17 4.39
N ALA A 229 -2.76 7.30 4.28
CA ALA A 229 -3.04 8.50 5.07
C ALA A 229 -4.50 8.99 4.89
N THR A 230 -5.16 8.70 3.77
CA THR A 230 -6.57 9.06 3.55
C THR A 230 -7.52 8.33 4.50
N THR A 231 -7.12 7.20 5.08
CA THR A 231 -7.90 6.46 6.08
C THR A 231 -7.96 7.16 7.43
N LEU A 232 -7.10 8.15 7.65
CA LEU A 232 -6.98 8.93 8.88
C LEU A 232 -7.74 10.26 8.82
N GLY A 233 -8.68 10.41 7.90
CA GLY A 233 -9.39 11.67 7.65
C GLY A 233 -10.02 12.29 8.89
N ALA A 234 -10.61 11.49 9.79
CA ALA A 234 -11.21 12.00 11.03
C ALA A 234 -10.17 12.29 12.12
N GLU A 235 -9.04 11.59 12.11
CA GLU A 235 -8.04 11.59 13.19
C GLU A 235 -6.92 12.62 12.94
N ALA A 236 -6.67 13.02 11.70
CA ALA A 236 -5.62 13.97 11.33
C ALA A 236 -5.98 15.41 11.70
N ARG A 237 -4.99 16.16 12.17
CA ARG A 237 -5.09 17.64 12.29
C ARG A 237 -4.99 18.25 10.90
N GLU A 238 -5.83 19.25 10.62
CA GLU A 238 -5.90 19.92 9.31
C GLU A 238 -5.93 18.93 8.12
N PRO A 239 -6.86 17.94 8.09
CA PRO A 239 -6.80 16.81 7.17
C PRO A 239 -6.79 17.24 5.70
N LEU A 240 -7.51 18.31 5.33
CA LEU A 240 -7.59 18.82 3.97
C LEU A 240 -6.25 19.36 3.42
N ARG A 241 -5.28 19.66 4.29
CA ARG A 241 -3.92 20.10 3.91
C ARG A 241 -2.89 19.00 4.12
N THR A 242 -3.01 18.28 5.24
CA THR A 242 -2.02 17.27 5.67
C THR A 242 -2.08 16.03 4.80
N ILE A 243 -3.28 15.49 4.55
CA ILE A 243 -3.46 14.25 3.77
C ILE A 243 -2.99 14.39 2.32
N PRO A 244 -3.37 15.45 1.55
CA PRO A 244 -2.86 15.61 0.19
C PRO A 244 -1.32 15.67 0.11
N ARG A 245 -0.70 16.32 1.08
CA ARG A 245 0.78 16.43 1.15
C ARG A 245 1.42 15.09 1.51
N ALA A 246 0.83 14.34 2.44
CA ALA A 246 1.29 13.01 2.82
C ALA A 246 1.23 12.04 1.62
N VAL A 247 0.11 12.01 0.90
CA VAL A 247 -0.10 11.15 -0.28
C VAL A 247 0.93 11.41 -1.38
N ILE A 248 1.09 12.68 -1.79
CA ILE A 248 2.04 13.02 -2.87
C ILE A 248 3.49 12.90 -2.38
N GLY A 249 3.77 13.39 -1.18
CA GLY A 249 5.12 13.36 -0.60
C GLY A 249 5.65 11.95 -0.42
N SER A 250 4.85 11.03 0.12
CA SER A 250 5.24 9.63 0.30
C SER A 250 5.48 8.92 -1.03
N ALA A 251 4.61 9.15 -2.03
CA ALA A 251 4.76 8.55 -3.36
C ALA A 251 6.05 9.01 -4.07
N LEU A 252 6.35 10.32 -4.06
CA LEU A 252 7.53 10.87 -4.72
C LEU A 252 8.83 10.49 -4.01
N LEU A 253 8.85 10.56 -2.66
CA LEU A 253 10.04 10.20 -1.88
C LEU A 253 10.35 8.70 -2.03
N ALA A 254 9.34 7.84 -1.88
CA ALA A 254 9.52 6.41 -2.10
C ALA A 254 9.95 6.10 -3.53
N GLY A 255 9.33 6.77 -4.52
CA GLY A 255 9.65 6.55 -5.93
C GLY A 255 11.08 6.93 -6.30
N ALA A 256 11.55 8.08 -5.85
CA ALA A 256 12.95 8.49 -6.06
C ALA A 256 13.91 7.48 -5.41
N PHE A 257 13.61 7.04 -4.20
CA PHE A 257 14.39 6.03 -3.48
C PHE A 257 14.42 4.69 -4.22
N PHE A 258 13.25 4.20 -4.68
CA PHE A 258 13.15 2.93 -5.40
C PHE A 258 13.87 2.95 -6.74
N LEU A 259 13.83 4.06 -7.46
CA LEU A 259 14.59 4.22 -8.72
C LEU A 259 16.08 4.08 -8.48
N VAL A 260 16.61 4.79 -7.49
CA VAL A 260 18.04 4.73 -7.16
C VAL A 260 18.43 3.33 -6.68
N CYS A 261 17.62 2.71 -5.82
CA CYS A 261 17.88 1.38 -5.29
C CYS A 261 17.83 0.32 -6.40
N SER A 262 16.77 0.30 -7.20
CA SER A 262 16.61 -0.70 -8.27
C SER A 262 17.76 -0.63 -9.28
N TYR A 263 18.17 0.58 -9.68
CA TYR A 263 19.31 0.77 -10.54
C TYR A 263 20.62 0.27 -9.91
N GLY A 264 20.87 0.68 -8.66
CA GLY A 264 22.10 0.35 -7.94
C GLY A 264 22.23 -1.12 -7.58
N GLU A 265 21.11 -1.80 -7.28
CA GLU A 265 21.11 -3.24 -7.01
C GLU A 265 21.43 -4.05 -8.27
N VAL A 266 20.77 -3.76 -9.39
CA VAL A 266 21.06 -4.43 -10.66
C VAL A 266 22.54 -4.26 -11.04
N LEU A 267 23.07 -3.03 -10.92
CA LEU A 267 24.48 -2.75 -11.15
C LEU A 267 25.40 -3.49 -10.19
N GLY A 268 25.07 -3.48 -8.89
CA GLY A 268 25.90 -4.09 -7.84
C GLY A 268 25.97 -5.61 -7.90
N PHE A 269 25.00 -6.25 -8.56
CA PHE A 269 25.01 -7.69 -8.81
C PHE A 269 25.63 -8.07 -10.16
N ARG A 270 26.11 -7.11 -10.97
CA ARG A 270 26.89 -7.44 -12.18
C ARG A 270 28.14 -8.23 -11.81
N GLY A 271 28.30 -9.40 -12.42
CA GLY A 271 29.42 -10.29 -12.14
C GLY A 271 29.41 -10.93 -10.73
N ALA A 272 28.30 -10.86 -10.01
CA ALA A 272 28.14 -11.57 -8.74
C ALA A 272 28.02 -13.08 -8.96
N PRO A 273 28.51 -13.92 -8.01
CA PRO A 273 28.40 -15.39 -8.09
C PRO A 273 26.95 -15.87 -7.99
N THR A 274 26.09 -15.07 -7.38
CA THR A 274 24.64 -15.34 -7.23
C THR A 274 23.84 -14.26 -7.96
N SER A 275 22.73 -14.67 -8.58
CA SER A 275 21.82 -13.72 -9.23
C SER A 275 21.07 -12.89 -8.19
N LEU A 276 20.79 -11.62 -8.52
CA LEU A 276 19.87 -10.79 -7.73
C LEU A 276 18.50 -11.46 -7.58
N ALA A 277 18.01 -12.14 -8.64
CA ALA A 277 16.73 -12.84 -8.63
C ALA A 277 16.60 -13.94 -7.56
N THR A 278 17.72 -14.53 -7.12
CA THR A 278 17.75 -15.64 -6.16
C THR A 278 18.31 -15.23 -4.80
N SER A 279 18.68 -13.96 -4.65
CA SER A 279 19.23 -13.45 -3.40
C SER A 279 18.15 -13.26 -2.35
N THR A 280 18.29 -13.91 -1.20
CA THR A 280 17.36 -13.78 -0.06
C THR A 280 17.65 -12.56 0.81
N ALA A 281 18.86 -11.96 0.70
CA ALA A 281 19.30 -10.79 1.46
C ALA A 281 20.24 -9.91 0.60
N PRO A 282 19.73 -9.25 -0.46
CA PRO A 282 20.55 -8.50 -1.42
C PRO A 282 21.32 -7.35 -0.77
N MET A 283 20.71 -6.64 0.16
CA MET A 283 21.37 -5.52 0.85
C MET A 283 22.51 -6.00 1.75
N ARG A 284 22.40 -7.17 2.39
CA ARG A 284 23.49 -7.78 3.15
C ARG A 284 24.67 -8.11 2.24
N TYR A 285 24.41 -8.67 1.06
CA TYR A 285 25.43 -8.96 0.07
C TYR A 285 26.15 -7.68 -0.42
N LEU A 286 25.38 -6.64 -0.79
CA LEU A 286 25.94 -5.37 -1.25
C LEU A 286 26.72 -4.66 -0.14
N ALA A 287 26.22 -4.67 1.10
CA ALA A 287 26.90 -4.10 2.26
C ALA A 287 28.26 -4.79 2.50
N ALA A 288 28.31 -6.12 2.37
CA ALA A 288 29.57 -6.87 2.49
C ALA A 288 30.55 -6.50 1.38
N ARG A 289 30.10 -6.41 0.13
CA ARG A 289 30.91 -5.92 -0.99
C ARG A 289 31.36 -4.46 -0.82
N ALA A 290 30.53 -3.65 -0.19
CA ALA A 290 30.87 -2.26 0.13
C ALA A 290 31.81 -2.11 1.34
N GLY A 291 32.20 -3.19 2.02
CA GLY A 291 33.08 -3.18 3.19
C GLY A 291 32.43 -2.70 4.49
N ILE A 292 31.09 -2.64 4.53
CA ILE A 292 30.28 -2.23 5.69
C ILE A 292 29.30 -3.34 6.08
N SER A 293 29.78 -4.58 6.24
CA SER A 293 28.96 -5.77 6.49
C SER A 293 28.00 -5.63 7.68
N PHE A 294 28.36 -4.86 8.71
CA PHE A 294 27.50 -4.59 9.86
C PHE A 294 26.20 -3.87 9.46
N ALA A 295 26.26 -2.98 8.44
CA ALA A 295 25.08 -2.27 7.95
C ALA A 295 24.04 -3.25 7.39
N GLY A 296 24.46 -4.33 6.72
CA GLY A 296 23.56 -5.36 6.22
C GLY A 296 22.74 -6.03 7.32
N VAL A 297 23.33 -6.32 8.47
CA VAL A 297 22.62 -6.92 9.62
C VAL A 297 21.63 -5.94 10.24
N ILE A 298 22.01 -4.66 10.35
CA ILE A 298 21.11 -3.62 10.86
C ILE A 298 19.93 -3.41 9.89
N ILE A 299 20.18 -3.42 8.58
CA ILE A 299 19.14 -3.32 7.56
C ILE A 299 18.16 -4.49 7.72
N ASP A 300 18.63 -5.73 7.81
CA ASP A 300 17.76 -6.90 7.95
C ASP A 300 16.89 -6.84 9.20
N ALA A 301 17.44 -6.39 10.33
CA ALA A 301 16.67 -6.17 11.55
C ALA A 301 15.62 -5.05 11.37
N GLY A 302 16.01 -3.94 10.72
CA GLY A 302 15.10 -2.83 10.41
C GLY A 302 13.96 -3.26 9.50
N VAL A 303 14.24 -4.09 8.50
CA VAL A 303 13.24 -4.65 7.58
C VAL A 303 12.22 -5.52 8.31
N LEU A 304 12.62 -6.32 9.30
CA LEU A 304 11.68 -7.09 10.13
C LEU A 304 10.69 -6.17 10.85
N VAL A 305 11.20 -5.08 11.45
CA VAL A 305 10.34 -4.08 12.11
C VAL A 305 9.45 -3.36 11.11
N SER A 306 9.98 -3.00 9.94
CA SER A 306 9.23 -2.37 8.85
C SER A 306 8.09 -3.26 8.35
N MET A 307 8.34 -4.55 8.15
CA MET A 307 7.31 -5.52 7.74
C MET A 307 6.24 -5.71 8.82
N PHE A 308 6.61 -5.71 10.10
CA PHE A 308 5.63 -5.69 11.18
C PHE A 308 4.77 -4.41 11.12
N ALA A 309 5.41 -3.24 10.96
CA ALA A 309 4.72 -1.96 10.85
C ALA A 309 3.78 -1.90 9.64
N ALA A 310 4.19 -2.43 8.49
CA ALA A 310 3.36 -2.52 7.30
C ALA A 310 2.17 -3.46 7.49
N THR A 311 2.35 -4.62 8.12
CA THR A 311 1.26 -5.52 8.49
C THR A 311 0.23 -4.79 9.36
N LEU A 312 0.70 -4.10 10.41
CA LEU A 312 -0.13 -3.29 11.29
C LEU A 312 -0.87 -2.18 10.53
N GLY A 313 -0.14 -1.42 9.69
CA GLY A 313 -0.71 -0.33 8.88
C GLY A 313 -1.83 -0.82 7.94
N CYS A 314 -1.63 -1.96 7.30
CA CYS A 314 -2.63 -2.59 6.44
C CYS A 314 -3.85 -3.09 7.22
N VAL A 315 -3.67 -3.71 8.38
CA VAL A 315 -4.78 -4.14 9.25
C VAL A 315 -5.58 -2.93 9.73
N ILE A 316 -4.93 -1.85 10.11
CA ILE A 316 -5.55 -0.58 10.48
C ILE A 316 -6.38 -0.01 9.32
N ALA A 317 -5.81 0.08 8.11
CA ALA A 317 -6.49 0.59 6.93
C ALA A 317 -7.69 -0.28 6.54
N ALA A 318 -7.51 -1.60 6.48
CA ALA A 318 -8.57 -2.56 6.17
C ALA A 318 -9.73 -2.48 7.18
N SER A 319 -9.43 -2.35 8.47
CA SER A 319 -10.44 -2.26 9.53
C SER A 319 -11.29 -0.99 9.44
N ARG A 320 -10.69 0.15 9.05
CA ARG A 320 -11.42 1.40 8.84
C ARG A 320 -12.32 1.36 7.60
N VAL A 321 -11.83 0.77 6.50
CA VAL A 321 -12.66 0.53 5.31
C VAL A 321 -13.85 -0.36 5.68
N LEU A 322 -13.60 -1.46 6.42
CA LEU A 322 -14.64 -2.40 6.84
C LEU A 322 -15.66 -1.77 7.81
N LEU A 323 -15.22 -0.91 8.73
CA LEU A 323 -16.08 -0.11 9.61
C LEU A 323 -17.08 0.72 8.79
N LEU A 324 -16.57 1.48 7.81
CA LEU A 324 -17.42 2.30 6.96
C LEU A 324 -18.33 1.48 6.05
N MET A 325 -17.86 0.36 5.52
CA MET A 325 -18.67 -0.58 4.76
C MET A 325 -19.86 -1.08 5.60
N ALA A 326 -19.62 -1.42 6.86
CA ALA A 326 -20.66 -1.87 7.77
C ALA A 326 -21.66 -0.74 8.11
N HIS A 327 -21.15 0.46 8.34
CA HIS A 327 -21.98 1.64 8.60
C HIS A 327 -22.91 1.96 7.43
N ASN A 328 -22.44 1.76 6.22
CA ASN A 328 -23.20 1.96 4.99
C ASN A 328 -23.99 0.71 4.54
N GLY A 329 -24.06 -0.35 5.35
CA GLY A 329 -24.86 -1.55 5.05
C GLY A 329 -24.22 -2.49 4.01
N LEU A 330 -22.97 -2.27 3.60
CA LEU A 330 -22.22 -3.14 2.67
C LEU A 330 -21.56 -4.35 3.36
N ALA A 331 -21.48 -4.33 4.68
CA ALA A 331 -20.97 -5.42 5.52
C ALA A 331 -21.85 -5.62 6.74
N HIS A 332 -21.58 -6.66 7.53
CA HIS A 332 -22.41 -7.01 8.69
C HIS A 332 -22.40 -5.89 9.75
N GLY A 333 -23.56 -5.49 10.26
CA GLY A 333 -23.73 -4.35 11.16
C GLY A 333 -22.91 -4.39 12.46
N ARG A 334 -22.50 -5.58 12.94
CA ARG A 334 -21.61 -5.67 14.12
C ARG A 334 -20.23 -5.07 13.88
N LEU A 335 -19.77 -4.98 12.64
CA LEU A 335 -18.46 -4.44 12.27
C LEU A 335 -18.40 -2.90 12.35
N GLN A 336 -19.54 -2.22 12.48
CA GLN A 336 -19.61 -0.76 12.69
C GLN A 336 -19.33 -0.33 14.14
N GLN A 337 -19.23 -1.30 15.08
CA GLN A 337 -19.02 -0.99 16.48
C GLN A 337 -17.56 -0.66 16.75
N THR A 338 -17.34 0.51 17.36
CA THR A 338 -16.04 0.89 17.91
C THR A 338 -15.95 0.49 19.38
N HIS A 339 -14.76 0.13 19.83
CA HIS A 339 -14.51 -0.22 21.22
C HIS A 339 -14.67 1.01 22.10
N HIS A 340 -15.52 0.95 23.14
CA HIS A 340 -15.90 2.10 23.95
C HIS A 340 -14.70 2.82 24.60
N HIS A 341 -13.70 2.08 25.07
CA HIS A 341 -12.53 2.62 25.77
C HIS A 341 -11.40 3.01 24.78
N ASN A 342 -11.12 2.17 23.79
CA ASN A 342 -10.01 2.35 22.86
C ASN A 342 -10.36 3.28 21.68
N GLN A 343 -11.65 3.45 21.37
CA GLN A 343 -12.17 4.17 20.20
C GLN A 343 -11.58 3.66 18.87
N THR A 344 -11.43 2.33 18.77
CA THR A 344 -10.93 1.61 17.61
C THR A 344 -12.01 0.68 17.07
N PRO A 345 -12.00 0.31 15.78
CA PRO A 345 -12.95 -0.64 15.18
C PRO A 345 -12.59 -2.08 15.56
N GLY A 346 -12.82 -2.48 16.84
CA GLY A 346 -12.29 -3.70 17.42
C GLY A 346 -12.58 -4.98 16.63
N LEU A 347 -13.86 -5.27 16.35
CA LEU A 347 -14.25 -6.47 15.59
C LEU A 347 -13.76 -6.41 14.14
N ALA A 348 -13.79 -5.24 13.51
CA ALA A 348 -13.29 -5.05 12.17
C ALA A 348 -11.76 -5.27 12.09
N SER A 349 -11.01 -4.89 13.14
CA SER A 349 -9.56 -5.17 13.22
C SER A 349 -9.26 -6.67 13.31
N ILE A 350 -10.07 -7.43 14.07
CA ILE A 350 -9.93 -8.89 14.15
C ILE A 350 -10.21 -9.53 12.78
N VAL A 351 -11.29 -9.13 12.11
CA VAL A 351 -11.64 -9.66 10.78
C VAL A 351 -10.58 -9.31 9.75
N ALA A 352 -10.04 -8.08 9.77
CA ALA A 352 -8.95 -7.67 8.90
C ALA A 352 -7.67 -8.48 9.14
N GLY A 353 -7.31 -8.71 10.41
CA GLY A 353 -6.16 -9.53 10.79
C GLY A 353 -6.29 -11.00 10.35
N LEU A 354 -7.48 -11.59 10.49
CA LEU A 354 -7.76 -12.94 9.99
C LEU A 354 -7.72 -12.99 8.45
N ALA A 355 -8.28 -11.99 7.77
CA ALA A 355 -8.21 -11.90 6.30
C ALA A 355 -6.76 -11.76 5.79
N ALA A 356 -5.89 -11.14 6.57
CA ALA A 356 -4.46 -11.06 6.30
C ALA A 356 -3.73 -12.39 6.57
N LEU A 357 -4.02 -13.04 7.68
CA LEU A 357 -3.33 -14.26 8.10
C LEU A 357 -3.68 -15.47 7.25
N LEU A 358 -4.97 -15.71 6.99
CA LEU A 358 -5.43 -16.98 6.42
C LEU A 358 -4.81 -17.33 5.07
N PRO A 359 -4.65 -16.41 4.09
CA PRO A 359 -3.99 -16.72 2.82
C PRO A 359 -2.51 -17.05 3.01
N ALA A 360 -1.77 -16.26 3.82
CA ALA A 360 -0.37 -16.53 4.11
C ALA A 360 -0.19 -17.89 4.81
N LEU A 361 -1.00 -18.17 5.83
CA LEU A 361 -0.96 -19.43 6.57
C LEU A 361 -1.27 -20.63 5.67
N GLY A 362 -2.28 -20.50 4.80
CA GLY A 362 -2.63 -21.53 3.83
C GLY A 362 -1.49 -21.88 2.87
N LEU A 363 -0.70 -20.89 2.45
CA LEU A 363 0.49 -21.09 1.63
C LEU A 363 1.67 -21.67 2.44
N VAL A 364 1.88 -21.20 3.66
CA VAL A 364 2.88 -21.74 4.59
C VAL A 364 2.67 -23.22 4.85
N VAL A 365 1.43 -23.64 5.11
CA VAL A 365 1.08 -25.06 5.34
C VAL A 365 1.33 -25.91 4.08
N ARG A 366 1.28 -25.32 2.90
CA ARG A 366 1.64 -25.97 1.64
C ARG A 366 3.13 -25.96 1.33
N GLY A 367 3.97 -25.43 2.23
CA GLY A 367 5.41 -25.39 2.08
C GLY A 367 5.93 -24.27 1.17
N VAL A 368 5.10 -23.26 0.85
CA VAL A 368 5.53 -22.13 0.02
C VAL A 368 6.46 -21.23 0.80
N GLY A 369 7.57 -20.80 0.18
CA GLY A 369 8.57 -19.93 0.78
C GLY A 369 8.06 -18.51 1.05
N GLY A 370 8.64 -17.85 2.06
CA GLY A 370 8.21 -16.50 2.45
C GLY A 370 8.31 -15.46 1.34
N ALA A 371 9.36 -15.51 0.51
CA ALA A 371 9.54 -14.61 -0.64
C ALA A 371 8.46 -14.82 -1.73
N ASP A 372 8.09 -16.09 -2.00
CA ASP A 372 7.02 -16.41 -2.95
C ASP A 372 5.66 -15.94 -2.43
N ILE A 373 5.37 -16.15 -1.13
CA ILE A 373 4.15 -15.65 -0.49
C ILE A 373 4.08 -14.12 -0.65
N TYR A 374 5.20 -13.43 -0.42
CA TYR A 374 5.30 -11.98 -0.59
C TYR A 374 4.96 -11.57 -2.03
N GLY A 375 5.58 -12.17 -3.02
CA GLY A 375 5.36 -11.85 -4.43
C GLY A 375 3.94 -12.17 -4.90
N TRP A 376 3.41 -13.34 -4.54
CA TRP A 376 2.09 -13.79 -4.98
C TRP A 376 0.96 -12.96 -4.36
N MET A 377 0.99 -12.79 -3.04
CA MET A 377 -0.04 -12.00 -2.36
C MET A 377 0.07 -10.52 -2.71
N GLY A 378 1.30 -10.00 -2.92
CA GLY A 378 1.53 -8.65 -3.39
C GLY A 378 0.94 -8.41 -4.79
N THR A 379 1.16 -9.33 -5.72
CA THR A 379 0.54 -9.25 -7.06
C THR A 379 -0.98 -9.29 -6.98
N LEU A 380 -1.55 -10.16 -6.14
CA LEU A 380 -3.00 -10.18 -5.90
C LEU A 380 -3.53 -8.86 -5.33
N ALA A 381 -2.81 -8.25 -4.38
CA ALA A 381 -3.19 -6.96 -3.80
C ALA A 381 -3.31 -5.86 -4.87
N VAL A 382 -2.40 -5.85 -5.86
CA VAL A 382 -2.37 -4.85 -6.92
C VAL A 382 -3.66 -4.84 -7.74
N PHE A 383 -4.30 -5.99 -8.00
CA PHE A 383 -5.60 -6.02 -8.69
C PHE A 383 -6.66 -5.20 -7.95
N GLY A 384 -6.72 -5.32 -6.61
CA GLY A 384 -7.63 -4.55 -5.77
C GLY A 384 -7.31 -3.05 -5.81
N PHE A 385 -6.03 -2.70 -5.66
CA PHE A 385 -5.62 -1.29 -5.70
C PHE A 385 -5.85 -0.64 -7.06
N LEU A 386 -5.47 -1.29 -8.17
CA LEU A 386 -5.70 -0.76 -9.50
C LEU A 386 -7.21 -0.54 -9.77
N THR A 387 -8.06 -1.48 -9.33
CA THR A 387 -9.53 -1.32 -9.41
C THR A 387 -9.99 -0.07 -8.65
N ALA A 388 -9.54 0.09 -7.39
CA ALA A 388 -9.88 1.24 -6.58
C ALA A 388 -9.35 2.56 -7.18
N TYR A 389 -8.16 2.55 -7.74
CA TYR A 389 -7.53 3.71 -8.37
C TYR A 389 -8.25 4.15 -9.65
N VAL A 390 -8.64 3.20 -10.52
CA VAL A 390 -9.47 3.48 -11.70
C VAL A 390 -10.77 4.15 -11.28
N LEU A 391 -11.47 3.56 -10.30
CA LEU A 391 -12.75 4.08 -9.84
C LEU A 391 -12.61 5.44 -9.14
N THR A 392 -11.53 5.67 -8.40
CA THR A 392 -11.26 6.97 -7.77
C THR A 392 -10.96 8.05 -8.81
N ALA A 393 -10.17 7.75 -9.84
CA ALA A 393 -9.90 8.71 -10.92
C ALA A 393 -11.18 9.05 -11.71
N ALA A 394 -12.00 8.05 -12.02
CA ALA A 394 -13.30 8.24 -12.66
C ALA A 394 -14.28 9.04 -11.77
N ALA A 395 -14.27 8.78 -10.47
CA ALA A 395 -15.07 9.51 -9.49
C ALA A 395 -14.70 10.99 -9.44
N LEU A 396 -13.41 11.33 -9.52
CA LEU A 396 -12.96 12.74 -9.54
C LEU A 396 -13.53 13.48 -10.75
N ALA A 397 -13.48 12.88 -11.94
CA ALA A 397 -14.04 13.47 -13.15
C ALA A 397 -15.56 13.69 -13.00
N ALA A 398 -16.28 12.67 -12.51
CA ALA A 398 -17.74 12.75 -12.29
C ALA A 398 -18.10 13.81 -11.25
N HIS A 399 -17.36 13.89 -10.13
CA HIS A 399 -17.55 14.84 -9.05
C HIS A 399 -17.40 16.30 -9.53
N LEU A 400 -16.28 16.58 -10.21
CA LEU A 400 -16.01 17.94 -10.71
C LEU A 400 -16.92 18.34 -11.86
N ARG A 401 -17.34 17.38 -12.72
CA ARG A 401 -18.33 17.64 -13.79
C ARG A 401 -19.68 18.04 -13.21
N ARG A 402 -20.18 17.35 -12.18
CA ARG A 402 -21.45 17.69 -11.51
C ARG A 402 -21.42 19.07 -10.86
N ARG A 403 -20.25 19.53 -10.43
CA ARG A 403 -20.05 20.88 -9.85
C ARG A 403 -19.70 21.97 -10.86
N GLY A 404 -19.65 21.65 -12.15
CA GLY A 404 -19.25 22.61 -13.19
C GLY A 404 -17.79 23.07 -13.10
N ARG A 405 -16.93 22.34 -12.37
CA ARG A 405 -15.52 22.70 -12.07
C ARG A 405 -14.50 21.82 -12.81
N LEU A 406 -14.92 20.98 -13.74
CA LEU A 406 -14.04 20.11 -14.51
C LEU A 406 -13.30 20.92 -15.59
N GLY A 407 -12.09 21.39 -15.28
CA GLY A 407 -11.20 22.01 -16.25
C GLY A 407 -10.50 20.98 -17.14
N SER A 408 -10.03 21.41 -18.33
CA SER A 408 -9.35 20.54 -19.32
C SER A 408 -8.15 19.78 -18.75
N GLY A 409 -7.29 20.44 -17.98
CA GLY A 409 -6.13 19.79 -17.35
C GLY A 409 -6.52 18.68 -16.36
N THR A 410 -7.63 18.83 -15.62
CA THR A 410 -8.12 17.78 -14.73
C THR A 410 -8.78 16.65 -15.51
N ALA A 411 -9.49 16.96 -16.59
CA ALA A 411 -10.06 15.94 -17.49
C ALA A 411 -8.93 15.07 -18.09
N VAL A 412 -7.87 15.68 -18.60
CA VAL A 412 -6.68 14.97 -19.11
C VAL A 412 -6.06 14.10 -18.01
N LEU A 413 -5.84 14.66 -16.81
CA LEU A 413 -5.27 13.91 -15.70
C LEU A 413 -6.09 12.66 -15.36
N THR A 414 -7.41 12.80 -15.20
CA THR A 414 -8.29 11.68 -14.81
C THR A 414 -8.39 10.63 -15.91
N VAL A 415 -8.49 11.03 -17.17
CA VAL A 415 -8.51 10.10 -18.31
C VAL A 415 -7.18 9.37 -18.42
N SER A 416 -6.05 10.08 -18.34
CA SER A 416 -4.71 9.45 -18.36
C SER A 416 -4.54 8.45 -17.21
N ALA A 417 -4.98 8.80 -16.00
CA ALA A 417 -4.92 7.89 -14.85
C ALA A 417 -5.77 6.63 -15.09
N VAL A 418 -7.01 6.78 -15.54
CA VAL A 418 -7.90 5.64 -15.83
C VAL A 418 -7.31 4.75 -16.91
N VAL A 419 -6.89 5.32 -18.05
CA VAL A 419 -6.30 4.55 -19.17
C VAL A 419 -5.05 3.83 -18.71
N ALA A 420 -4.14 4.51 -18.03
CA ALA A 420 -2.89 3.94 -17.57
C ALA A 420 -3.11 2.76 -16.59
N MET A 421 -4.05 2.88 -15.64
CA MET A 421 -4.40 1.79 -14.71
C MET A 421 -5.09 0.63 -15.41
N MET A 422 -5.96 0.92 -16.39
CA MET A 422 -6.62 -0.13 -17.19
C MET A 422 -5.61 -0.89 -18.05
N VAL A 423 -4.63 -0.20 -18.63
CA VAL A 423 -3.52 -0.84 -19.37
C VAL A 423 -2.71 -1.73 -18.42
N ALA A 424 -2.39 -1.26 -17.20
CA ALA A 424 -1.68 -2.07 -16.21
C ALA A 424 -2.49 -3.32 -15.82
N LEU A 425 -3.80 -3.20 -15.59
CA LEU A 425 -4.67 -4.37 -15.33
C LEU A 425 -4.69 -5.35 -16.51
N ALA A 426 -4.91 -4.85 -17.73
CA ALA A 426 -4.95 -5.68 -18.94
C ALA A 426 -3.62 -6.39 -19.19
N ALA A 427 -2.51 -5.71 -18.95
CA ALA A 427 -1.16 -6.27 -19.09
C ALA A 427 -0.89 -7.46 -18.15
N ASN A 428 -1.66 -7.62 -17.08
CA ASN A 428 -1.54 -8.77 -16.17
C ASN A 428 -2.46 -9.95 -16.54
N ILE A 429 -3.37 -9.75 -17.46
CA ILE A 429 -4.28 -10.77 -17.94
C ILE A 429 -3.79 -11.32 -19.26
N TYR A 430 -3.31 -10.45 -20.17
CA TYR A 430 -2.88 -10.86 -21.51
C TYR A 430 -1.53 -10.21 -21.91
N PRO A 431 -0.61 -10.99 -22.54
CA PRO A 431 -0.63 -12.45 -22.74
C PRO A 431 -0.71 -13.22 -21.40
N VAL A 432 -1.35 -14.41 -21.42
CA VAL A 432 -1.55 -15.19 -20.19
C VAL A 432 -0.21 -15.51 -19.53
N PRO A 433 0.02 -15.09 -18.27
CA PRO A 433 1.27 -15.38 -17.60
C PRO A 433 1.37 -16.85 -17.16
N GLU A 434 2.59 -17.28 -16.80
CA GLU A 434 2.80 -18.62 -16.24
C GLU A 434 2.18 -18.77 -14.84
N ALA A 435 2.01 -20.04 -14.42
CA ALA A 435 1.55 -20.30 -13.04
C ALA A 435 2.59 -19.79 -12.02
N PRO A 436 2.16 -19.27 -10.86
CA PRO A 436 0.77 -19.17 -10.40
C PRO A 436 0.03 -17.91 -10.88
N TYR A 437 0.70 -16.95 -11.50
CA TYR A 437 0.15 -15.62 -11.85
C TYR A 437 -1.10 -15.68 -12.75
N ARG A 438 -1.20 -16.70 -13.62
CA ARG A 438 -2.38 -16.90 -14.48
C ARG A 438 -3.70 -17.08 -13.73
N TYR A 439 -3.64 -17.51 -12.46
CA TYR A 439 -4.83 -17.75 -11.65
C TYR A 439 -5.33 -16.51 -10.91
N PHE A 440 -4.48 -15.49 -10.72
CA PHE A 440 -4.78 -14.34 -9.88
C PHE A 440 -5.96 -13.50 -10.36
N PRO A 441 -6.15 -13.23 -11.65
CA PRO A 441 -7.35 -12.55 -12.13
C PRO A 441 -8.64 -13.28 -11.74
N TYR A 442 -8.64 -14.62 -11.86
CA TYR A 442 -9.81 -15.44 -11.56
C TYR A 442 -10.09 -15.49 -10.05
N ILE A 443 -9.06 -15.57 -9.21
CA ILE A 443 -9.18 -15.50 -7.75
C ILE A 443 -9.79 -14.16 -7.35
N TYR A 444 -9.29 -13.07 -7.92
CA TYR A 444 -9.81 -11.75 -7.66
C TYR A 444 -11.27 -11.58 -8.11
N LEU A 445 -11.61 -12.03 -9.32
CA LEU A 445 -12.98 -12.01 -9.83
C LEU A 445 -13.94 -12.86 -8.99
N ALA A 446 -13.52 -14.06 -8.56
CA ALA A 446 -14.30 -14.92 -7.67
C ALA A 446 -14.56 -14.23 -6.31
N TYR A 447 -13.55 -13.55 -5.76
CA TYR A 447 -13.72 -12.72 -4.57
C TYR A 447 -14.75 -11.61 -4.78
N LEU A 448 -14.66 -10.86 -5.88
CA LEU A 448 -15.61 -9.78 -6.19
C LEU A 448 -17.04 -10.30 -6.41
N ALA A 449 -17.19 -11.46 -7.06
CA ALA A 449 -18.48 -12.12 -7.21
C ALA A 449 -19.09 -12.51 -5.85
N GLY A 450 -18.29 -13.08 -4.97
CA GLY A 450 -18.69 -13.37 -3.59
C GLY A 450 -19.11 -12.11 -2.82
N ALA A 451 -18.32 -11.04 -2.93
CA ALA A 451 -18.63 -9.74 -2.35
C ALA A 451 -19.96 -9.15 -2.88
N ALA A 452 -20.19 -9.24 -4.18
CA ALA A 452 -21.44 -8.78 -4.81
C ALA A 452 -22.66 -9.56 -4.31
N LEU A 453 -22.51 -10.87 -4.09
CA LEU A 453 -23.58 -11.70 -3.49
C LEU A 453 -23.91 -11.28 -2.05
N LEU A 454 -22.87 -11.01 -1.24
CA LEU A 454 -23.04 -10.54 0.13
C LEU A 454 -23.73 -9.16 0.20
N CYS A 455 -23.42 -8.28 -0.77
CA CYS A 455 -23.98 -6.93 -0.82
C CYS A 455 -25.39 -6.84 -1.40
N ARG A 456 -25.94 -7.88 -2.05
CA ARG A 456 -27.26 -7.81 -2.73
C ARG A 456 -28.38 -7.23 -1.85
N ARG A 457 -28.42 -7.60 -0.55
CA ARG A 457 -29.40 -7.07 0.41
C ARG A 457 -29.08 -5.66 0.91
N GLY A 458 -27.80 -5.29 0.96
CA GLY A 458 -27.33 -3.98 1.41
C GLY A 458 -27.42 -2.90 0.32
N LEU A 459 -27.17 -3.25 -0.94
CA LEU A 459 -27.22 -2.31 -2.08
C LEU A 459 -28.60 -1.63 -2.24
N ALA A 460 -29.68 -2.32 -1.92
CA ALA A 460 -31.02 -1.75 -1.93
C ALA A 460 -31.24 -0.67 -0.85
N LYS A 461 -30.58 -0.81 0.31
CA LYS A 461 -30.56 0.21 1.38
C LYS A 461 -29.59 1.34 1.05
N PHE A 462 -28.43 1.01 0.52
CA PHE A 462 -27.37 1.94 0.17
C PHE A 462 -27.78 2.93 -0.95
N ALA A 463 -28.62 2.50 -1.91
CA ALA A 463 -29.15 3.35 -2.98
C ALA A 463 -30.20 4.38 -2.49
N ARG A 464 -30.69 4.26 -1.25
CA ARG A 464 -31.70 5.16 -0.66
C ARG A 464 -31.11 6.20 0.31
N VAL A 465 -29.83 6.15 0.61
CA VAL A 465 -29.06 7.07 1.45
C VAL A 465 -28.15 7.93 0.58
#